data_cd1ee38914006cd076521fcd65f3c21f
#
_entry.id   cd1ee38914006cd076521fcd65f3c21f
#
_cell.length_a   1.000
_cell.length_b   1.000
_cell.length_c   1.000
_cell.angle_alpha   90.00
_cell.angle_beta   90.00
_cell.angle_gamma   90.00
#
_symmetry.space_group_name_H-M   'P 1'
#
loop_
_entity.id
_entity.type
_entity.pdbx_description
1 polymer ?
#
loop_
_entity_poly.entity_id
_entity_poly.type
_entity_poly.pdbx_seq_one_letter_code
_entity_poly.pdbx_strand_id
1 'polypeptide(L)'
;PARYGGFETLVENIIGKNCPLEVQYTVFCSSKDFKKEERLLSYKGAFLKYVPLHANGFQSTPYDIWSLLKVMRGYDVIVILGVSGCIFLPVFRLFCRKRLVINIDGLEHRRAKWGKFARWFLRFSEAMAVRFADVIVADNKGIEAYVLDVYGKDSALIAYGGDHVKRSVGEERQRAILDLYGLKRKEYSFTVCRIEPENNCHITLEAFAKSGDVLVFIGNWDKSAYGQELKRKYSGVGNIQLIDPVYDLDVLYVLRNNCRFYIHGHSAGGTNPSLVEAMFFNCPILAYDVIYNRETTENKAFYFRDAEQLIALLRNDNASLLEKSARDMSEIANRRYLWKVVSRQYLEQFDLVSVKADR
;
A
#
# COMPACT_ATOMS: atom_id res chain seq x y z
N PRO A 1 -2.15 -16.65 0.46
CA PRO A 1 -1.04 -15.76 0.77
C PRO A 1 -1.03 -14.56 -0.20
N ALA A 2 -0.72 -13.38 0.31
CA ALA A 2 -0.54 -12.18 -0.50
C ALA A 2 0.61 -12.42 -1.50
N ARG A 3 0.39 -12.07 -2.77
CA ARG A 3 1.43 -12.15 -3.79
C ARG A 3 2.03 -10.77 -4.06
N TYR A 4 1.17 -9.77 -4.30
CA TYR A 4 1.65 -8.44 -4.64
C TYR A 4 0.48 -7.44 -4.63
N GLY A 5 0.42 -6.55 -3.66
CA GLY A 5 -0.57 -5.49 -3.61
C GLY A 5 -0.93 -5.05 -2.18
N GLY A 6 -1.35 -3.81 -2.02
CA GLY A 6 -1.75 -3.25 -0.73
C GLY A 6 -2.93 -4.00 -0.11
N PHE A 7 -3.97 -4.26 -0.90
CA PHE A 7 -5.16 -4.97 -0.41
C PHE A 7 -4.89 -6.44 -0.07
N GLU A 8 -4.05 -7.12 -0.82
CA GLU A 8 -3.67 -8.50 -0.49
C GLU A 8 -2.93 -8.55 0.85
N THR A 9 -2.00 -7.63 1.07
CA THR A 9 -1.28 -7.49 2.34
C THR A 9 -2.22 -7.10 3.48
N LEU A 10 -3.17 -6.19 3.24
CA LEU A 10 -4.20 -5.82 4.21
C LEU A 10 -4.99 -7.06 4.64
N VAL A 11 -5.60 -7.77 3.69
CA VAL A 11 -6.41 -8.97 3.98
C VAL A 11 -5.60 -10.03 4.71
N GLU A 12 -4.37 -10.31 4.26
CA GLU A 12 -3.51 -11.31 4.89
C GLU A 12 -3.23 -11.02 6.37
N ASN A 13 -3.14 -9.75 6.75
CA ASN A 13 -2.81 -9.36 8.12
C ASN A 13 -4.05 -9.18 9.01
N ILE A 14 -5.22 -8.85 8.46
CA ILE A 14 -6.45 -8.76 9.27
C ILE A 14 -7.10 -10.13 9.55
N ILE A 15 -6.95 -11.13 8.65
CA ILE A 15 -7.51 -12.48 8.84
C ILE A 15 -6.66 -13.41 9.72
N GLY A 16 -5.48 -12.96 10.14
CA GLY A 16 -4.53 -13.81 10.88
C GLY A 16 -4.72 -13.73 12.40
N LYS A 17 -3.59 -13.65 13.10
CA LYS A 17 -3.49 -13.63 14.57
C LYS A 17 -4.29 -12.51 15.26
N ASN A 18 -4.67 -11.48 14.51
CA ASN A 18 -5.39 -10.32 15.03
C ASN A 18 -6.92 -10.48 14.95
N CYS A 19 -7.42 -11.60 14.42
CA CYS A 19 -8.85 -11.88 14.30
C CYS A 19 -9.38 -12.48 15.61
N PRO A 20 -10.47 -11.93 16.19
CA PRO A 20 -11.17 -12.58 17.30
C PRO A 20 -11.74 -13.93 16.87
N LEU A 21 -11.80 -14.90 17.79
CA LEU A 21 -12.35 -16.26 17.54
C LEU A 21 -13.82 -16.23 17.07
N GLU A 22 -14.54 -15.18 17.37
CA GLU A 22 -15.97 -15.01 17.03
C GLU A 22 -16.19 -14.57 15.56
N VAL A 23 -15.15 -14.15 14.84
CA VAL A 23 -15.24 -13.65 13.46
C VAL A 23 -14.66 -14.66 12.50
N GLN A 24 -15.53 -15.16 11.60
CA GLN A 24 -15.11 -16.07 10.53
C GLN A 24 -15.03 -15.32 9.20
N TYR A 25 -13.83 -15.22 8.64
CA TYR A 25 -13.64 -14.62 7.33
C TYR A 25 -13.81 -15.60 6.18
N THR A 26 -14.38 -15.13 5.09
CA THR A 26 -14.32 -15.77 3.77
C THR A 26 -13.71 -14.78 2.79
N VAL A 27 -12.66 -15.18 2.10
CA VAL A 27 -11.95 -14.35 1.12
C VAL A 27 -12.19 -14.89 -0.28
N PHE A 28 -12.64 -14.01 -1.18
CA PHE A 28 -12.75 -14.34 -2.61
C PHE A 28 -11.41 -14.12 -3.28
N CYS A 29 -10.97 -15.09 -4.05
CA CYS A 29 -9.68 -15.12 -4.74
C CYS A 29 -9.89 -15.37 -6.23
N SER A 30 -8.98 -14.86 -7.07
CA SER A 30 -8.96 -15.19 -8.50
C SER A 30 -8.46 -16.64 -8.68
N SER A 31 -9.23 -17.45 -9.40
CA SER A 31 -8.75 -18.79 -9.79
C SER A 31 -7.79 -18.75 -10.99
N LYS A 32 -7.67 -17.61 -11.66
CA LYS A 32 -6.73 -17.43 -12.79
C LYS A 32 -5.29 -17.20 -12.34
N ASP A 33 -5.12 -16.76 -11.10
CA ASP A 33 -3.80 -16.42 -10.54
C ASP A 33 -3.16 -17.61 -9.81
N PHE A 34 -3.88 -18.73 -9.68
CA PHE A 34 -3.42 -19.94 -8.98
C PHE A 34 -3.69 -21.18 -9.82
N LYS A 35 -2.73 -22.09 -9.93
CA LYS A 35 -2.95 -23.45 -10.46
C LYS A 35 -3.93 -24.20 -9.56
N LYS A 36 -4.66 -25.15 -10.11
CA LYS A 36 -5.71 -25.88 -9.37
C LYS A 36 -5.16 -26.56 -8.12
N GLU A 37 -3.95 -27.06 -8.20
CA GLU A 37 -3.23 -27.78 -7.13
C GLU A 37 -2.76 -26.83 -6.02
N GLU A 38 -2.57 -25.55 -6.32
CA GLU A 38 -2.13 -24.50 -5.39
C GLU A 38 -3.29 -23.84 -4.64
N ARG A 39 -4.54 -24.16 -5.00
CA ARG A 39 -5.73 -23.53 -4.41
C ARG A 39 -6.05 -24.13 -3.04
N LEU A 40 -5.74 -23.38 -2.00
CA LEU A 40 -6.07 -23.75 -0.64
C LEU A 40 -7.57 -23.53 -0.37
N LEU A 41 -8.18 -24.41 0.44
CA LEU A 41 -9.56 -24.21 0.92
C LEU A 41 -9.63 -23.20 2.08
N SER A 42 -8.55 -23.12 2.85
CA SER A 42 -8.44 -22.15 3.95
C SER A 42 -7.01 -21.64 4.09
N TYR A 43 -6.86 -20.45 4.64
CA TYR A 43 -5.57 -19.82 4.91
C TYR A 43 -5.69 -18.89 6.13
N LYS A 44 -4.79 -19.05 7.10
CA LYS A 44 -4.79 -18.27 8.36
C LYS A 44 -6.16 -18.19 9.05
N GLY A 45 -6.94 -19.28 9.03
CA GLY A 45 -8.28 -19.36 9.62
C GLY A 45 -9.42 -18.82 8.75
N ALA A 46 -9.16 -18.18 7.62
CA ALA A 46 -10.19 -17.74 6.67
C ALA A 46 -10.49 -18.83 5.63
N PHE A 47 -11.75 -18.96 5.23
CA PHE A 47 -12.15 -19.76 4.07
C PHE A 47 -11.82 -19.03 2.78
N LEU A 48 -11.36 -19.77 1.76
CA LEU A 48 -11.05 -19.22 0.44
C LEU A 48 -12.06 -19.71 -0.60
N LYS A 49 -12.65 -18.78 -1.35
CA LYS A 49 -13.53 -19.07 -2.49
C LYS A 49 -12.93 -18.52 -3.77
N TYR A 50 -12.97 -19.30 -4.84
CA TYR A 50 -12.32 -18.94 -6.10
C TYR A 50 -13.32 -18.52 -7.17
N VAL A 51 -13.02 -17.40 -7.82
CA VAL A 51 -13.78 -16.82 -8.94
C VAL A 51 -12.97 -17.02 -10.23
N PRO A 52 -13.58 -17.49 -11.34
CA PRO A 52 -12.86 -17.80 -12.59
C PRO A 52 -12.54 -16.56 -13.45
N LEU A 53 -12.19 -15.45 -12.80
CA LEU A 53 -11.85 -14.16 -13.40
C LEU A 53 -10.61 -13.59 -12.72
N HIS A 54 -9.86 -12.71 -13.40
CA HIS A 54 -8.77 -11.97 -12.78
C HIS A 54 -9.32 -10.87 -11.87
N ALA A 55 -8.76 -10.75 -10.66
CA ALA A 55 -9.12 -9.70 -9.71
C ALA A 55 -8.58 -8.31 -10.09
N ASN A 56 -7.68 -8.24 -11.07
CA ASN A 56 -7.01 -7.03 -11.52
C ASN A 56 -7.30 -6.72 -13.01
N GLY A 57 -7.13 -5.45 -13.39
CA GLY A 57 -7.27 -4.98 -14.75
C GLY A 57 -8.72 -4.98 -15.24
N PHE A 58 -8.95 -5.26 -16.52
CA PHE A 58 -10.26 -5.19 -17.15
C PHE A 58 -11.30 -6.15 -16.53
N GLN A 59 -10.85 -7.28 -15.99
CA GLN A 59 -11.74 -8.28 -15.40
C GLN A 59 -12.10 -7.99 -13.92
N SER A 60 -11.52 -6.97 -13.30
CA SER A 60 -11.82 -6.64 -11.89
C SER A 60 -13.30 -6.36 -11.66
N THR A 61 -13.94 -5.59 -12.54
CA THR A 61 -15.39 -5.27 -12.41
C THR A 61 -16.28 -6.52 -12.46
N PRO A 62 -16.22 -7.41 -13.49
CA PRO A 62 -17.00 -8.64 -13.48
C PRO A 62 -16.60 -9.59 -12.34
N TYR A 63 -15.34 -9.61 -11.90
CA TYR A 63 -14.90 -10.36 -10.73
C TYR A 63 -15.62 -9.90 -9.45
N ASP A 64 -15.65 -8.60 -9.21
CA ASP A 64 -16.30 -8.01 -8.03
C ASP A 64 -17.82 -8.24 -8.07
N ILE A 65 -18.47 -8.05 -9.22
CA ILE A 65 -19.91 -8.30 -9.38
C ILE A 65 -20.23 -9.78 -9.10
N TRP A 66 -19.43 -10.71 -9.63
CA TRP A 66 -19.60 -12.13 -9.35
C TRP A 66 -19.46 -12.44 -7.86
N SER A 67 -18.46 -11.84 -7.21
CA SER A 67 -18.24 -12.00 -5.78
C SER A 67 -19.41 -11.44 -4.98
N LEU A 68 -19.95 -10.27 -5.32
CA LEU A 68 -21.12 -9.66 -4.70
C LEU A 68 -22.37 -10.56 -4.81
N LEU A 69 -22.63 -11.15 -5.97
CA LEU A 69 -23.73 -12.09 -6.16
C LEU A 69 -23.61 -13.33 -5.25
N LYS A 70 -22.38 -13.79 -4.99
CA LYS A 70 -22.13 -14.96 -4.12
C LYS A 70 -22.26 -14.65 -2.63
N VAL A 71 -22.11 -13.40 -2.21
CA VAL A 71 -22.19 -13.00 -0.79
C VAL A 71 -23.59 -12.53 -0.36
N MET A 72 -24.57 -12.50 -1.25
CA MET A 72 -25.93 -12.08 -0.91
C MET A 72 -26.56 -12.90 0.24
N ARG A 73 -26.11 -14.13 0.46
CA ARG A 73 -26.59 -15.03 1.53
C ARG A 73 -25.43 -15.63 2.31
N GLY A 74 -25.66 -15.86 3.62
CA GLY A 74 -24.71 -16.56 4.48
C GLY A 74 -23.55 -15.71 5.01
N TYR A 75 -23.66 -14.39 4.96
CA TYR A 75 -22.68 -13.45 5.53
C TYR A 75 -23.40 -12.33 6.26
N ASP A 76 -22.80 -11.80 7.30
CA ASP A 76 -23.35 -10.71 8.12
C ASP A 76 -22.80 -9.37 7.69
N VAL A 77 -21.51 -9.31 7.40
CA VAL A 77 -20.78 -8.12 6.96
C VAL A 77 -20.02 -8.42 5.67
N ILE A 78 -20.03 -7.48 4.76
CA ILE A 78 -19.33 -7.57 3.48
C ILE A 78 -18.30 -6.42 3.43
N VAL A 79 -17.03 -6.78 3.29
CA VAL A 79 -15.93 -5.82 3.10
C VAL A 79 -15.56 -5.79 1.64
N ILE A 80 -15.62 -4.61 1.03
CA ILE A 80 -15.22 -4.38 -0.37
C ILE A 80 -13.95 -3.54 -0.35
N LEU A 81 -12.92 -4.01 -1.06
CA LEU A 81 -11.64 -3.34 -1.19
C LEU A 81 -11.45 -2.82 -2.62
N GLY A 82 -11.54 -1.51 -2.77
CA GLY A 82 -11.57 -0.85 -4.07
C GLY A 82 -13.01 -0.61 -4.57
N VAL A 83 -13.12 0.10 -5.68
CA VAL A 83 -14.41 0.62 -6.17
C VAL A 83 -14.88 0.00 -7.49
N SER A 84 -14.08 -0.87 -8.14
CA SER A 84 -14.31 -1.31 -9.52
C SER A 84 -15.67 -1.99 -9.75
N GLY A 85 -16.15 -2.77 -8.79
CA GLY A 85 -17.44 -3.47 -8.86
C GLY A 85 -18.62 -2.72 -8.24
N CYS A 86 -18.37 -1.56 -7.63
CA CYS A 86 -19.40 -0.83 -6.89
C CYS A 86 -20.50 -0.23 -7.77
N ILE A 87 -20.32 -0.18 -9.08
CA ILE A 87 -21.37 0.14 -10.06
C ILE A 87 -22.60 -0.78 -9.90
N PHE A 88 -22.43 -1.99 -9.40
CA PHE A 88 -23.49 -2.95 -9.19
C PHE A 88 -24.28 -2.74 -7.88
N LEU A 89 -23.79 -1.93 -6.96
CA LEU A 89 -24.41 -1.74 -5.63
C LEU A 89 -25.85 -1.26 -5.64
N PRO A 90 -26.30 -0.39 -6.58
CA PRO A 90 -27.73 -0.04 -6.66
C PRO A 90 -28.63 -1.27 -6.80
N VAL A 91 -28.27 -2.21 -7.68
CA VAL A 91 -29.01 -3.46 -7.89
C VAL A 91 -28.84 -4.40 -6.69
N PHE A 92 -27.59 -4.51 -6.19
CA PHE A 92 -27.30 -5.35 -5.04
C PHE A 92 -28.14 -4.99 -3.80
N ARG A 93 -28.32 -3.71 -3.50
CA ARG A 93 -29.07 -3.21 -2.37
C ARG A 93 -30.59 -3.49 -2.43
N LEU A 94 -31.13 -3.73 -3.63
CA LEU A 94 -32.54 -4.15 -3.76
C LEU A 94 -32.79 -5.53 -3.13
N PHE A 95 -31.75 -6.39 -3.11
CA PHE A 95 -31.86 -7.78 -2.67
C PHE A 95 -31.05 -8.09 -1.40
N CYS A 96 -30.14 -7.21 -0.97
CA CYS A 96 -29.23 -7.47 0.14
C CYS A 96 -29.08 -6.22 1.02
N ARG A 97 -29.49 -6.33 2.28
CA ARG A 97 -29.40 -5.27 3.30
C ARG A 97 -28.24 -5.49 4.28
N LYS A 98 -27.32 -6.43 3.98
CA LYS A 98 -26.17 -6.72 4.83
C LYS A 98 -25.25 -5.49 4.94
N ARG A 99 -24.57 -5.38 6.08
CA ARG A 99 -23.63 -4.28 6.33
C ARG A 99 -22.49 -4.27 5.31
N LEU A 100 -22.31 -3.15 4.61
CA LEU A 100 -21.27 -2.94 3.63
C LEU A 100 -20.22 -1.98 4.18
N VAL A 101 -19.01 -2.47 4.37
CA VAL A 101 -17.81 -1.68 4.69
C VAL A 101 -16.97 -1.57 3.43
N ILE A 102 -16.81 -0.37 2.88
CA ILE A 102 -16.14 -0.18 1.59
C ILE A 102 -14.91 0.69 1.77
N ASN A 103 -13.73 0.12 1.52
CA ASN A 103 -12.49 0.87 1.41
C ASN A 103 -12.35 1.37 -0.03
N ILE A 104 -12.39 2.70 -0.21
CA ILE A 104 -12.42 3.32 -1.53
C ILE A 104 -11.06 3.45 -2.20
N ASP A 105 -9.97 2.98 -1.53
CA ASP A 105 -8.59 3.11 -2.02
C ASP A 105 -8.14 4.57 -2.19
N GLY A 106 -7.07 4.80 -2.91
CA GLY A 106 -6.45 6.09 -3.15
C GLY A 106 -6.83 6.72 -4.49
N LEU A 107 -8.07 7.18 -4.69
CA LEU A 107 -8.54 7.96 -5.85
C LEU A 107 -8.06 7.39 -7.21
N GLU A 108 -8.34 6.11 -7.46
CA GLU A 108 -7.85 5.37 -8.64
C GLU A 108 -8.16 6.09 -9.97
N HIS A 109 -9.29 6.81 -10.04
CA HIS A 109 -9.68 7.59 -11.22
C HIS A 109 -8.72 8.76 -11.55
N ARG A 110 -7.87 9.19 -10.61
CA ARG A 110 -6.87 10.27 -10.82
C ARG A 110 -5.55 9.78 -11.40
N ARG A 111 -5.31 8.46 -11.43
CA ARG A 111 -4.03 7.91 -11.93
C ARG A 111 -3.87 8.13 -13.43
N ALA A 112 -2.65 8.47 -13.84
CA ALA A 112 -2.31 8.84 -15.22
C ALA A 112 -2.53 7.70 -16.23
N LYS A 113 -2.43 6.44 -15.78
CA LYS A 113 -2.61 5.24 -16.63
C LYS A 113 -3.99 5.09 -17.24
N TRP A 114 -5.02 5.78 -16.71
CA TRP A 114 -6.39 5.63 -17.15
C TRP A 114 -6.78 6.65 -18.21
N GLY A 115 -7.37 6.19 -19.31
CA GLY A 115 -8.02 7.04 -20.32
C GLY A 115 -9.30 7.70 -19.79
N LYS A 116 -9.82 8.69 -20.52
CA LYS A 116 -10.99 9.52 -20.10
C LYS A 116 -12.21 8.69 -19.73
N PHE A 117 -12.54 7.66 -20.53
CA PHE A 117 -13.69 6.79 -20.26
C PHE A 117 -13.51 5.96 -18.97
N ALA A 118 -12.33 5.37 -18.77
CA ALA A 118 -12.04 4.60 -17.57
C ALA A 118 -12.07 5.48 -16.30
N ARG A 119 -11.56 6.72 -16.37
CA ARG A 119 -11.65 7.68 -15.28
C ARG A 119 -13.10 8.04 -14.93
N TRP A 120 -13.93 8.29 -15.96
CA TRP A 120 -15.35 8.55 -15.77
C TRP A 120 -16.05 7.36 -15.10
N PHE A 121 -15.82 6.13 -15.62
CA PHE A 121 -16.36 4.90 -15.08
C PHE A 121 -15.96 4.67 -13.61
N LEU A 122 -14.66 4.82 -13.29
CA LEU A 122 -14.15 4.65 -11.93
C LEU A 122 -14.73 5.69 -10.97
N ARG A 123 -14.85 6.96 -11.41
CA ARG A 123 -15.48 8.01 -10.62
C ARG A 123 -16.96 7.74 -10.37
N PHE A 124 -17.69 7.25 -11.37
CA PHE A 124 -19.09 6.86 -11.21
C PHE A 124 -19.23 5.67 -10.24
N SER A 125 -18.39 4.66 -10.37
CA SER A 125 -18.37 3.50 -9.48
C SER A 125 -17.99 3.88 -8.03
N GLU A 126 -17.07 4.83 -7.85
CA GLU A 126 -16.73 5.42 -6.55
C GLU A 126 -17.94 6.14 -5.93
N ALA A 127 -18.68 6.93 -6.72
CA ALA A 127 -19.91 7.58 -6.24
C ALA A 127 -20.97 6.56 -5.79
N MET A 128 -21.07 5.41 -6.48
CA MET A 128 -21.97 4.31 -6.04
C MET A 128 -21.44 3.65 -4.77
N ALA A 129 -20.12 3.45 -4.63
CA ALA A 129 -19.54 2.97 -3.39
C ALA A 129 -19.90 3.85 -2.20
N VAL A 130 -19.65 5.17 -2.31
CA VAL A 130 -19.93 6.14 -1.26
C VAL A 130 -21.43 6.25 -0.94
N ARG A 131 -22.29 6.18 -1.96
CA ARG A 131 -23.74 6.29 -1.78
C ARG A 131 -24.35 5.09 -1.06
N PHE A 132 -23.86 3.89 -1.34
CA PHE A 132 -24.48 2.64 -0.89
C PHE A 132 -23.72 1.92 0.23
N ALA A 133 -22.56 2.40 0.64
CA ALA A 133 -21.85 1.91 1.82
C ALA A 133 -22.62 2.26 3.11
N ASP A 134 -22.58 1.36 4.10
CA ASP A 134 -22.94 1.68 5.48
C ASP A 134 -21.74 2.33 6.18
N VAL A 135 -20.52 1.92 5.82
CA VAL A 135 -19.29 2.53 6.28
C VAL A 135 -18.34 2.73 5.08
N ILE A 136 -17.87 3.94 4.91
CA ILE A 136 -16.80 4.28 3.98
C ILE A 136 -15.50 4.24 4.76
N VAL A 137 -14.48 3.56 4.24
CA VAL A 137 -13.13 3.56 4.80
C VAL A 137 -12.23 4.38 3.90
N ALA A 138 -11.58 5.39 4.47
CA ALA A 138 -10.50 6.16 3.87
C ALA A 138 -9.19 5.78 4.55
N ASP A 139 -8.13 5.57 3.79
CA ASP A 139 -6.84 5.14 4.32
C ASP A 139 -5.92 6.31 4.70
N ASN A 140 -6.33 7.55 4.39
CA ASN A 140 -5.56 8.77 4.63
C ASN A 140 -6.50 9.96 4.83
N LYS A 141 -6.10 10.94 5.66
CA LYS A 141 -6.87 12.17 5.88
C LYS A 141 -7.14 12.98 4.60
N GLY A 142 -6.23 12.91 3.62
CA GLY A 142 -6.46 13.54 2.33
C GLY A 142 -7.60 12.88 1.54
N ILE A 143 -7.80 11.56 1.71
CA ILE A 143 -8.94 10.84 1.13
C ILE A 143 -10.22 11.10 1.93
N GLU A 144 -10.13 11.11 3.27
CA GLU A 144 -11.25 11.47 4.15
C GLU A 144 -11.81 12.86 3.81
N ALA A 145 -10.93 13.87 3.70
CA ALA A 145 -11.31 15.22 3.28
C ALA A 145 -11.96 15.24 1.89
N TYR A 146 -11.42 14.49 0.93
CA TYR A 146 -12.00 14.36 -0.40
C TYR A 146 -13.42 13.77 -0.35
N VAL A 147 -13.66 12.73 0.45
CA VAL A 147 -15.00 12.10 0.60
C VAL A 147 -15.98 13.11 1.17
N LEU A 148 -15.56 13.85 2.18
CA LEU A 148 -16.40 14.90 2.79
C LEU A 148 -16.70 16.02 1.78
N ASP A 149 -15.69 16.56 1.10
CA ASP A 149 -15.82 17.69 0.18
C ASP A 149 -16.65 17.36 -1.08
N VAL A 150 -16.46 16.16 -1.64
CA VAL A 150 -17.09 15.78 -2.91
C VAL A 150 -18.45 15.12 -2.73
N TYR A 151 -18.64 14.36 -1.65
CA TYR A 151 -19.84 13.56 -1.43
C TYR A 151 -20.66 13.96 -0.20
N GLY A 152 -20.13 14.85 0.66
CA GLY A 152 -20.80 15.26 1.91
C GLY A 152 -21.00 14.09 2.88
N LYS A 153 -20.05 13.11 2.90
CA LYS A 153 -20.14 11.90 3.72
C LYS A 153 -18.93 11.80 4.63
N ASP A 154 -19.19 11.31 5.85
CA ASP A 154 -18.10 10.93 6.76
C ASP A 154 -17.51 9.59 6.35
N SER A 155 -16.25 9.37 6.71
CA SER A 155 -15.55 8.11 6.50
C SER A 155 -14.73 7.72 7.72
N ALA A 156 -14.53 6.41 7.92
CA ALA A 156 -13.64 5.89 8.93
C ALA A 156 -12.20 5.94 8.42
N LEU A 157 -11.31 6.62 9.15
CA LEU A 157 -9.90 6.70 8.82
C LEU A 157 -9.18 5.43 9.28
N ILE A 158 -8.87 4.52 8.36
CA ILE A 158 -8.17 3.26 8.64
C ILE A 158 -7.05 3.08 7.64
N ALA A 159 -5.82 3.34 8.08
CA ALA A 159 -4.63 3.24 7.25
C ALA A 159 -4.16 1.78 7.06
N TYR A 160 -3.03 1.60 6.38
CA TYR A 160 -2.34 0.30 6.28
C TYR A 160 -1.43 0.07 7.49
N GLY A 161 -1.22 -1.20 7.85
CA GLY A 161 -0.19 -1.59 8.79
C GLY A 161 1.16 -1.86 8.10
N GLY A 162 2.24 -1.83 8.85
CA GLY A 162 3.58 -2.03 8.30
C GLY A 162 4.50 -2.92 9.14
N ASP A 163 4.09 -3.33 10.33
CA ASP A 163 4.95 -4.07 11.26
C ASP A 163 5.28 -5.51 10.83
N HIS A 164 4.63 -6.03 9.78
CA HIS A 164 4.94 -7.33 9.18
C HIS A 164 6.35 -7.40 8.56
N VAL A 165 6.96 -6.24 8.28
CA VAL A 165 8.33 -6.16 7.76
C VAL A 165 9.41 -6.32 8.83
N LYS A 166 9.04 -6.25 10.13
CA LYS A 166 9.98 -6.45 11.23
C LYS A 166 10.45 -7.91 11.27
N ARG A 167 11.76 -8.09 11.25
CA ARG A 167 12.41 -9.40 11.27
C ARG A 167 13.63 -9.36 12.19
N SER A 168 14.09 -10.53 12.58
CA SER A 168 15.37 -10.70 13.24
C SER A 168 16.32 -11.38 12.25
N VAL A 169 17.28 -10.61 11.73
CA VAL A 169 18.31 -11.12 10.80
C VAL A 169 19.65 -10.98 11.52
N GLY A 170 20.35 -12.11 11.72
CA GLY A 170 21.64 -12.14 12.42
C GLY A 170 22.71 -11.30 11.70
N GLU A 171 23.69 -10.80 12.46
CA GLU A 171 24.73 -9.88 11.95
C GLU A 171 25.55 -10.46 10.79
N GLU A 172 25.87 -11.76 10.83
CA GLU A 172 26.59 -12.42 9.76
C GLU A 172 25.79 -12.41 8.44
N ARG A 173 24.50 -12.72 8.52
CA ARG A 173 23.59 -12.68 7.35
C ARG A 173 23.43 -11.26 6.83
N GLN A 174 23.34 -10.25 7.73
CA GLN A 174 23.27 -8.85 7.32
C GLN A 174 24.54 -8.44 6.56
N ARG A 175 25.72 -8.79 7.07
CA ARG A 175 26.99 -8.52 6.37
C ARG A 175 27.03 -9.18 5.00
N ALA A 176 26.71 -10.48 4.93
CA ALA A 176 26.73 -11.22 3.66
C ALA A 176 25.78 -10.58 2.61
N ILE A 177 24.61 -10.07 3.03
CA ILE A 177 23.70 -9.37 2.12
C ILE A 177 24.30 -8.03 1.68
N LEU A 178 24.84 -7.22 2.58
CA LEU A 178 25.46 -5.95 2.22
C LEU A 178 26.64 -6.15 1.27
N ASP A 179 27.49 -7.14 1.55
CA ASP A 179 28.66 -7.48 0.72
C ASP A 179 28.24 -7.93 -0.68
N LEU A 180 27.14 -8.72 -0.80
CA LEU A 180 26.59 -9.15 -2.09
C LEU A 180 26.21 -7.96 -2.99
N TYR A 181 25.73 -6.85 -2.41
CA TYR A 181 25.39 -5.64 -3.13
C TYR A 181 26.50 -4.58 -3.12
N GLY A 182 27.68 -4.87 -2.56
CA GLY A 182 28.80 -3.93 -2.44
C GLY A 182 28.48 -2.71 -1.60
N LEU A 183 27.65 -2.86 -0.56
CA LEU A 183 27.13 -1.76 0.25
C LEU A 183 27.77 -1.72 1.64
N LYS A 184 27.91 -0.50 2.18
CA LYS A 184 28.26 -0.28 3.58
C LYS A 184 27.12 0.36 4.34
N ARG A 185 27.02 0.04 5.63
CA ARG A 185 25.99 0.57 6.52
C ARG A 185 26.02 2.09 6.56
N LYS A 186 24.84 2.72 6.39
CA LYS A 186 24.63 4.17 6.42
C LYS A 186 25.38 4.96 5.33
N GLU A 187 25.91 4.28 4.29
CA GLU A 187 26.57 4.94 3.16
C GLU A 187 25.71 4.92 1.87
N TYR A 188 24.49 4.41 1.91
CA TYR A 188 23.59 4.38 0.75
C TYR A 188 22.17 4.82 1.12
N SER A 189 21.43 5.33 0.15
CA SER A 189 20.00 5.55 0.23
C SER A 189 19.24 4.41 -0.42
N PHE A 190 18.02 4.14 0.05
CA PHE A 190 17.22 3.02 -0.40
C PHE A 190 15.81 3.47 -0.81
N THR A 191 15.29 2.90 -1.89
CA THR A 191 13.90 3.03 -2.29
C THR A 191 13.39 1.74 -2.94
N VAL A 192 12.10 1.46 -2.74
CA VAL A 192 11.40 0.35 -3.40
C VAL A 192 10.00 0.78 -3.76
N CYS A 193 9.65 0.70 -5.05
CA CYS A 193 8.31 1.04 -5.53
C CYS A 193 8.03 0.43 -6.90
N ARG A 194 6.79 0.57 -7.36
CA ARG A 194 6.46 0.34 -8.76
C ARG A 194 7.08 1.44 -9.62
N ILE A 195 7.65 1.08 -10.76
CA ILE A 195 8.24 2.06 -11.68
C ILE A 195 7.14 2.68 -12.54
N GLU A 196 6.49 3.69 -11.98
CA GLU A 196 5.38 4.45 -12.55
C GLU A 196 5.63 5.96 -12.41
N PRO A 197 5.15 6.81 -13.33
CA PRO A 197 5.40 8.27 -13.27
C PRO A 197 4.99 8.92 -11.95
N GLU A 198 3.87 8.49 -11.36
CA GLU A 198 3.37 8.99 -10.09
C GLU A 198 4.27 8.66 -8.88
N ASN A 199 5.26 7.80 -9.04
CA ASN A 199 6.28 7.52 -8.02
C ASN A 199 7.53 8.40 -8.18
N ASN A 200 7.52 9.35 -9.12
CA ASN A 200 8.59 10.32 -9.35
C ASN A 200 10.00 9.68 -9.41
N CYS A 201 10.08 8.47 -10.00
CA CYS A 201 11.35 7.74 -10.12
C CYS A 201 12.40 8.56 -10.88
N HIS A 202 11.97 9.35 -11.87
CA HIS A 202 12.84 10.23 -12.65
C HIS A 202 13.49 11.32 -11.78
N ILE A 203 12.76 11.93 -10.84
CA ILE A 203 13.29 12.94 -9.90
C ILE A 203 14.34 12.31 -9.00
N THR A 204 14.03 11.13 -8.43
CA THR A 204 14.97 10.41 -7.57
C THR A 204 16.25 10.07 -8.32
N LEU A 205 16.15 9.46 -9.50
CA LEU A 205 17.32 9.08 -10.31
C LEU A 205 18.14 10.28 -10.76
N GLU A 206 17.50 11.38 -11.17
CA GLU A 206 18.18 12.61 -11.54
C GLU A 206 18.98 13.20 -10.36
N ALA A 207 18.37 13.24 -9.17
CA ALA A 207 19.04 13.76 -7.98
C ALA A 207 20.30 12.96 -7.63
N PHE A 208 20.20 11.63 -7.63
CA PHE A 208 21.36 10.77 -7.31
C PHE A 208 22.43 10.76 -8.39
N ALA A 209 22.07 10.84 -9.67
CA ALA A 209 23.03 10.98 -10.75
C ALA A 209 23.82 12.30 -10.67
N LYS A 210 23.19 13.38 -10.18
CA LYS A 210 23.85 14.69 -10.00
C LYS A 210 24.63 14.78 -8.68
N SER A 211 24.15 14.18 -7.60
CA SER A 211 24.76 14.29 -6.28
C SER A 211 25.98 13.38 -6.10
N GLY A 212 26.01 12.25 -6.79
CA GLY A 212 27.03 11.20 -6.63
C GLY A 212 26.82 10.29 -5.41
N ASP A 213 25.77 10.52 -4.60
CA ASP A 213 25.42 9.65 -3.48
C ASP A 213 24.98 8.26 -3.97
N VAL A 214 25.22 7.23 -3.17
CA VAL A 214 24.86 5.85 -3.54
C VAL A 214 23.36 5.62 -3.36
N LEU A 215 22.70 5.13 -4.43
CA LEU A 215 21.31 4.75 -4.43
C LEU A 215 21.11 3.26 -4.75
N VAL A 216 20.34 2.58 -3.93
CA VAL A 216 19.79 1.25 -4.22
C VAL A 216 18.30 1.40 -4.51
N PHE A 217 17.88 1.11 -5.74
CA PHE A 217 16.51 1.30 -6.18
C PHE A 217 15.94 -0.03 -6.72
N ILE A 218 15.03 -0.63 -5.93
CA ILE A 218 14.34 -1.87 -6.30
C ILE A 218 13.02 -1.55 -7.00
N GLY A 219 12.79 -2.14 -8.17
CA GLY A 219 11.55 -2.00 -8.91
C GLY A 219 11.46 -2.88 -10.14
N ASN A 220 10.27 -3.03 -10.72
CA ASN A 220 10.10 -3.75 -11.97
C ASN A 220 10.33 -2.78 -13.16
N TRP A 221 11.57 -2.66 -13.57
CA TRP A 221 12.03 -1.71 -14.58
C TRP A 221 11.51 -2.03 -15.98
N ASP A 222 11.31 -3.31 -16.29
CA ASP A 222 10.95 -3.77 -17.64
C ASP A 222 9.44 -3.80 -17.89
N LYS A 223 8.63 -3.52 -16.86
CA LYS A 223 7.16 -3.61 -16.93
C LYS A 223 6.51 -2.54 -17.81
N SER A 224 7.12 -1.38 -17.96
CA SER A 224 6.55 -0.24 -18.68
C SER A 224 7.60 0.47 -19.55
N ALA A 225 7.16 1.18 -20.60
CA ALA A 225 8.05 2.01 -21.41
C ALA A 225 8.80 3.07 -20.59
N TYR A 226 8.13 3.66 -19.59
CA TYR A 226 8.73 4.59 -18.64
C TYR A 226 9.87 3.96 -17.84
N GLY A 227 9.67 2.75 -17.33
CA GLY A 227 10.70 2.02 -16.59
C GLY A 227 11.90 1.66 -17.47
N GLN A 228 11.64 1.15 -18.68
CA GLN A 228 12.69 0.80 -19.66
C GLN A 228 13.53 2.02 -20.06
N GLU A 229 12.89 3.18 -20.25
CA GLU A 229 13.59 4.43 -20.56
C GLU A 229 14.51 4.84 -19.41
N LEU A 230 14.02 4.83 -18.18
CA LEU A 230 14.82 5.14 -16.99
C LEU A 230 15.98 4.15 -16.81
N LYS A 231 15.73 2.84 -16.95
CA LYS A 231 16.76 1.80 -16.88
C LYS A 231 17.86 2.06 -17.92
N ARG A 232 17.51 2.34 -19.17
CA ARG A 232 18.45 2.66 -20.24
C ARG A 232 19.28 3.91 -19.92
N LYS A 233 18.66 4.95 -19.36
CA LYS A 233 19.31 6.22 -19.06
C LYS A 233 20.29 6.13 -17.88
N TYR A 234 19.97 5.33 -16.87
CA TYR A 234 20.69 5.37 -15.59
C TYR A 234 21.47 4.09 -15.24
N SER A 235 21.35 2.99 -16.01
CA SER A 235 22.09 1.74 -15.73
C SER A 235 23.61 1.87 -15.80
N GLY A 236 24.13 2.87 -16.52
CA GLY A 236 25.58 3.16 -16.60
C GLY A 236 26.10 4.12 -15.54
N VAL A 237 25.26 4.61 -14.63
CA VAL A 237 25.63 5.58 -13.59
C VAL A 237 26.16 4.82 -12.38
N GLY A 238 27.46 4.89 -12.11
CA GLY A 238 28.17 3.99 -11.18
C GLY A 238 27.72 4.02 -9.71
N ASN A 239 27.08 5.11 -9.27
CA ASN A 239 26.54 5.24 -7.91
C ASN A 239 25.05 4.85 -7.80
N ILE A 240 24.40 4.39 -8.88
CA ILE A 240 22.99 4.00 -8.91
C ILE A 240 22.87 2.50 -9.22
N GLN A 241 22.30 1.75 -8.29
CA GLN A 241 21.99 0.33 -8.47
C GLN A 241 20.50 0.17 -8.76
N LEU A 242 20.14 -0.13 -10.02
CA LEU A 242 18.80 -0.48 -10.45
C LEU A 242 18.59 -1.99 -10.30
N ILE A 243 17.84 -2.40 -9.31
CA ILE A 243 17.64 -3.80 -8.96
C ILE A 243 16.24 -4.24 -9.35
N ASP A 244 16.13 -5.42 -9.97
CA ASP A 244 14.87 -6.07 -10.27
C ASP A 244 14.11 -6.46 -8.99
N PRO A 245 12.80 -6.79 -9.06
CA PRO A 245 12.00 -7.08 -7.87
C PRO A 245 12.63 -8.15 -6.97
N VAL A 246 12.83 -7.81 -5.71
CA VAL A 246 13.34 -8.70 -4.67
C VAL A 246 12.17 -9.13 -3.78
N TYR A 247 11.98 -10.44 -3.64
CA TYR A 247 10.94 -11.05 -2.80
C TYR A 247 11.51 -11.70 -1.53
N ASP A 248 12.84 -11.78 -1.40
CA ASP A 248 13.49 -12.20 -0.17
C ASP A 248 13.32 -11.12 0.89
N LEU A 249 12.54 -11.44 1.92
CA LEU A 249 12.19 -10.51 2.98
C LEU A 249 13.39 -10.15 3.87
N ASP A 250 14.39 -11.02 3.97
CA ASP A 250 15.60 -10.73 4.73
C ASP A 250 16.47 -9.71 3.99
N VAL A 251 16.57 -9.83 2.66
CA VAL A 251 17.24 -8.84 1.82
C VAL A 251 16.55 -7.47 1.95
N LEU A 252 15.22 -7.41 1.80
CA LEU A 252 14.47 -6.17 1.95
C LEU A 252 14.62 -5.54 3.34
N TYR A 253 14.60 -6.38 4.38
CA TYR A 253 14.85 -5.94 5.74
C TYR A 253 16.24 -5.31 5.88
N VAL A 254 17.28 -6.02 5.44
CA VAL A 254 18.66 -5.56 5.60
C VAL A 254 18.91 -4.27 4.84
N LEU A 255 18.40 -4.14 3.61
CA LEU A 255 18.57 -2.92 2.81
C LEU A 255 17.86 -1.71 3.45
N ARG A 256 16.64 -1.89 4.00
CA ARG A 256 15.93 -0.82 4.72
C ARG A 256 16.60 -0.46 6.04
N ASN A 257 17.03 -1.46 6.81
CA ASN A 257 17.58 -1.26 8.15
C ASN A 257 18.95 -0.57 8.16
N ASN A 258 19.73 -0.77 7.10
CA ASN A 258 21.09 -0.28 7.03
C ASN A 258 21.27 0.94 6.10
N CYS A 259 20.21 1.45 5.45
CA CYS A 259 20.31 2.66 4.63
C CYS A 259 20.54 3.92 5.49
N ARG A 260 21.14 4.95 4.88
CA ARG A 260 21.24 6.30 5.45
C ARG A 260 19.89 7.01 5.39
N PHE A 261 19.25 6.99 4.22
CA PHE A 261 17.94 7.57 3.97
C PHE A 261 17.03 6.59 3.25
N TYR A 262 15.75 6.62 3.58
CA TYR A 262 14.71 6.02 2.74
C TYR A 262 14.08 7.10 1.86
N ILE A 263 14.05 6.88 0.54
CA ILE A 263 13.49 7.84 -0.42
C ILE A 263 12.09 7.39 -0.81
N HIS A 264 11.12 8.28 -0.70
CA HIS A 264 9.73 8.00 -1.03
C HIS A 264 9.17 9.02 -2.03
N GLY A 265 9.18 8.67 -3.31
CA GLY A 265 8.75 9.56 -4.39
C GLY A 265 7.26 9.58 -4.71
N HIS A 266 6.43 8.73 -4.06
CA HIS A 266 5.03 8.56 -4.42
C HIS A 266 4.20 9.83 -4.21
N SER A 267 3.40 10.23 -5.23
CA SER A 267 2.63 11.47 -5.23
C SER A 267 1.12 11.28 -5.38
N ALA A 268 0.64 10.07 -5.63
CA ALA A 268 -0.78 9.79 -5.89
C ALA A 268 -1.37 8.80 -4.87
N GLY A 269 -2.62 9.01 -4.51
CA GLY A 269 -3.37 8.10 -3.65
C GLY A 269 -3.25 8.40 -2.16
N GLY A 270 -3.67 7.48 -1.31
CA GLY A 270 -3.72 7.60 0.14
C GLY A 270 -2.43 7.21 0.86
N THR A 271 -2.56 6.44 1.93
CA THR A 271 -1.44 5.90 2.68
C THR A 271 -0.70 4.84 1.87
N ASN A 272 0.59 5.10 1.58
CA ASN A 272 1.38 4.17 0.80
C ASN A 272 2.03 3.11 1.72
N PRO A 273 1.77 1.79 1.48
CA PRO A 273 2.34 0.73 2.32
C PRO A 273 3.86 0.79 2.43
N SER A 274 4.60 1.10 1.36
CA SER A 274 6.07 1.13 1.39
C SER A 274 6.63 2.27 2.25
N LEU A 275 5.90 3.39 2.37
CA LEU A 275 6.23 4.48 3.29
C LEU A 275 6.03 4.04 4.74
N VAL A 276 4.86 3.47 5.02
CA VAL A 276 4.54 2.95 6.36
C VAL A 276 5.53 1.87 6.80
N GLU A 277 5.86 0.94 5.90
CA GLU A 277 6.90 -0.07 6.15
C GLU A 277 8.25 0.55 6.51
N ALA A 278 8.68 1.57 5.77
CA ALA A 278 9.97 2.23 6.00
C ALA A 278 10.05 2.92 7.36
N MET A 279 8.94 3.44 7.87
CA MET A 279 8.87 4.11 9.16
C MET A 279 9.23 3.20 10.35
N PHE A 280 9.19 1.87 10.19
CA PHE A 280 9.57 0.90 11.23
C PHE A 280 11.09 0.68 11.35
N PHE A 281 11.91 1.26 10.49
CA PHE A 281 13.36 0.98 10.42
C PHE A 281 14.25 2.03 11.06
N ASN A 282 13.67 2.99 11.78
CA ASN A 282 14.42 4.05 12.46
C ASN A 282 15.47 4.71 11.54
N CYS A 283 15.09 5.03 10.31
CA CYS A 283 15.88 5.79 9.35
C CYS A 283 15.16 7.08 8.94
N PRO A 284 15.88 8.16 8.67
CA PRO A 284 15.27 9.38 8.15
C PRO A 284 14.60 9.13 6.80
N ILE A 285 13.42 9.69 6.60
CA ILE A 285 12.64 9.54 5.38
C ILE A 285 12.65 10.87 4.62
N LEU A 286 13.04 10.80 3.32
CA LEU A 286 12.92 11.90 2.38
C LEU A 286 11.72 11.59 1.47
N ALA A 287 10.61 12.28 1.67
CA ALA A 287 9.35 12.00 0.99
C ALA A 287 8.99 13.10 -0.02
N TYR A 288 8.33 12.72 -1.12
CA TYR A 288 7.77 13.69 -2.04
C TYR A 288 6.72 14.55 -1.34
N ASP A 289 6.75 15.88 -1.56
CA ASP A 289 5.90 16.86 -0.87
C ASP A 289 4.47 16.83 -1.40
N VAL A 290 3.65 15.97 -0.82
CA VAL A 290 2.22 15.84 -1.09
C VAL A 290 1.46 15.59 0.21
N ILE A 291 0.19 16.01 0.24
CA ILE A 291 -0.66 15.93 1.43
C ILE A 291 -0.69 14.53 2.08
N TYR A 292 -0.69 13.48 1.25
CA TYR A 292 -0.74 12.09 1.71
C TYR A 292 0.50 11.68 2.48
N ASN A 293 1.69 12.04 1.98
CA ASN A 293 2.97 11.73 2.64
C ASN A 293 3.13 12.56 3.92
N ARG A 294 2.73 13.84 3.89
CA ARG A 294 2.73 14.71 5.06
C ARG A 294 1.84 14.19 6.16
N GLU A 295 0.64 13.75 5.83
CA GLU A 295 -0.30 13.16 6.79
C GLU A 295 0.24 11.85 7.37
N THR A 296 0.72 10.94 6.50
CA THR A 296 1.27 9.66 6.93
C THR A 296 2.42 9.82 7.91
N THR A 297 3.28 10.81 7.71
CA THR A 297 4.46 11.09 8.54
C THR A 297 4.25 12.20 9.57
N GLU A 298 3.01 12.67 9.73
CA GLU A 298 2.62 13.76 10.65
C GLU A 298 3.51 15.02 10.51
N ASN A 299 3.90 15.35 9.27
CA ASN A 299 4.81 16.44 8.92
C ASN A 299 6.21 16.37 9.58
N LYS A 300 6.66 15.17 10.00
CA LYS A 300 7.94 14.97 10.68
C LYS A 300 9.03 14.34 9.81
N ALA A 301 8.72 13.99 8.55
CA ALA A 301 9.71 13.61 7.55
C ALA A 301 10.35 14.84 6.89
N PHE A 302 11.33 14.64 6.04
CA PHE A 302 11.85 15.68 5.15
C PHE A 302 11.13 15.60 3.80
N TYR A 303 10.92 16.77 3.14
CA TYR A 303 10.10 16.81 1.94
C TYR A 303 10.80 17.49 0.78
N PHE A 304 10.60 16.93 -0.43
CA PHE A 304 11.14 17.48 -1.68
C PHE A 304 10.07 17.48 -2.79
N ARG A 305 10.21 18.38 -3.77
CA ARG A 305 9.34 18.47 -4.95
C ARG A 305 10.09 18.23 -6.26
N ASP A 306 11.40 18.41 -6.24
CA ASP A 306 12.27 18.30 -7.39
C ASP A 306 13.63 17.70 -7.01
N ALA A 307 14.47 17.48 -8.01
CA ALA A 307 15.78 16.88 -7.82
C ALA A 307 16.74 17.79 -7.01
N GLU A 308 16.66 19.09 -7.17
CA GLU A 308 17.54 20.04 -6.48
C GLU A 308 17.24 20.07 -4.97
N GLN A 309 15.97 20.07 -4.59
CA GLN A 309 15.57 19.96 -3.19
C GLN A 309 15.99 18.61 -2.59
N LEU A 310 15.85 17.51 -3.34
CA LEU A 310 16.34 16.21 -2.88
C LEU A 310 17.84 16.20 -2.66
N ILE A 311 18.62 16.78 -3.58
CA ILE A 311 20.08 16.94 -3.44
C ILE A 311 20.42 17.75 -2.17
N ALA A 312 19.71 18.85 -1.93
CA ALA A 312 19.93 19.65 -0.73
C ALA A 312 19.66 18.85 0.57
N LEU A 313 18.64 17.98 0.57
CA LEU A 313 18.34 17.10 1.71
C LEU A 313 19.40 15.99 1.88
N LEU A 314 19.93 15.42 0.80
CA LEU A 314 21.00 14.41 0.85
C LEU A 314 22.28 14.96 1.47
N ARG A 315 22.55 16.27 1.32
CA ARG A 315 23.70 16.96 1.93
C ARG A 315 23.51 17.35 3.40
N ASN A 316 22.33 17.07 3.96
CA ASN A 316 22.06 17.38 5.36
C ASN A 316 22.84 16.44 6.29
N ASP A 317 23.82 17.01 7.00
CA ASP A 317 24.69 16.27 7.94
C ASP A 317 24.35 16.58 9.42
N ASN A 318 23.23 17.24 9.69
CA ASN A 318 22.77 17.50 11.04
C ASN A 318 22.27 16.20 11.73
N ALA A 319 23.20 15.49 12.35
CA ALA A 319 22.95 14.19 12.98
C ALA A 319 21.78 14.24 13.96
N SER A 320 21.69 15.27 14.81
CA SER A 320 20.61 15.41 15.81
C SER A 320 19.24 15.54 15.14
N LEU A 321 19.12 16.29 14.06
CA LEU A 321 17.88 16.47 13.32
C LEU A 321 17.46 15.18 12.59
N LEU A 322 18.42 14.48 11.98
CA LEU A 322 18.21 13.22 11.30
C LEU A 322 17.77 12.13 12.26
N GLU A 323 18.44 11.99 13.40
CA GLU A 323 18.05 11.04 14.44
C GLU A 323 16.68 11.34 15.04
N LYS A 324 16.37 12.64 15.27
CA LYS A 324 15.03 13.03 15.73
C LYS A 324 13.96 12.61 14.75
N SER A 325 14.13 12.91 13.45
CA SER A 325 13.17 12.50 12.42
C SER A 325 13.01 10.98 12.37
N ALA A 326 14.10 10.22 12.46
CA ALA A 326 14.07 8.76 12.47
C ALA A 326 13.28 8.21 13.67
N ARG A 327 13.49 8.77 14.87
CA ARG A 327 12.72 8.41 16.08
C ARG A 327 11.25 8.77 15.92
N ASP A 328 10.94 9.96 15.41
CA ASP A 328 9.56 10.39 15.16
C ASP A 328 8.85 9.44 14.19
N MET A 329 9.52 8.98 13.11
CA MET A 329 8.95 7.99 12.19
C MET A 329 8.61 6.68 12.90
N SER A 330 9.54 6.16 13.71
CA SER A 330 9.32 4.91 14.44
C SER A 330 8.19 5.04 15.49
N GLU A 331 8.09 6.17 16.17
CA GLU A 331 7.02 6.44 17.15
C GLU A 331 5.65 6.46 16.47
N ILE A 332 5.50 7.22 15.37
CA ILE A 332 4.27 7.30 14.60
C ILE A 332 3.88 5.91 14.09
N ALA A 333 4.83 5.15 13.53
CA ALA A 333 4.58 3.81 13.02
C ALA A 333 4.06 2.86 14.11
N ASN A 334 4.71 2.84 15.28
CA ASN A 334 4.30 1.98 16.38
C ASN A 334 2.96 2.39 17.01
N ARG A 335 2.55 3.65 16.90
CA ARG A 335 1.27 4.15 17.42
C ARG A 335 0.13 3.93 16.42
N ARG A 336 0.34 4.19 15.11
CA ARG A 336 -0.73 4.24 14.11
C ARG A 336 -0.79 3.02 13.19
N TYR A 337 0.34 2.39 12.88
CA TYR A 337 0.49 1.50 11.75
C TYR A 337 0.83 0.06 12.13
N LEU A 338 0.49 -0.37 13.33
CA LEU A 338 0.52 -1.79 13.70
C LEU A 338 -0.69 -2.51 13.12
N TRP A 339 -0.52 -3.68 12.54
CA TRP A 339 -1.62 -4.49 12.04
C TRP A 339 -2.66 -4.82 13.11
N LYS A 340 -2.25 -4.93 14.36
CA LYS A 340 -3.17 -5.09 15.51
C LYS A 340 -4.12 -3.89 15.64
N VAL A 341 -3.63 -2.67 15.43
CA VAL A 341 -4.44 -1.43 15.47
C VAL A 341 -5.39 -1.40 14.30
N VAL A 342 -4.88 -1.64 13.08
CA VAL A 342 -5.66 -1.65 11.83
C VAL A 342 -6.77 -2.70 11.89
N SER A 343 -6.46 -3.94 12.32
CA SER A 343 -7.46 -5.01 12.46
C SER A 343 -8.58 -4.64 13.42
N ARG A 344 -8.24 -4.04 14.57
CA ARG A 344 -9.24 -3.58 15.53
C ARG A 344 -10.13 -2.50 14.93
N GLN A 345 -9.56 -1.52 14.23
CA GLN A 345 -10.33 -0.47 13.57
C GLN A 345 -11.34 -1.03 12.54
N TYR A 346 -10.94 -2.04 11.74
CA TYR A 346 -11.87 -2.72 10.84
C TYR A 346 -12.98 -3.47 11.60
N LEU A 347 -12.65 -4.17 12.69
CA LEU A 347 -13.62 -4.89 13.52
C LEU A 347 -14.66 -3.95 14.16
N GLU A 348 -14.24 -2.76 14.58
CA GLU A 348 -15.13 -1.71 15.08
C GLU A 348 -16.19 -1.28 14.03
N GLN A 349 -15.81 -1.32 12.73
CA GLN A 349 -16.74 -1.00 11.65
C GLN A 349 -17.75 -2.11 11.34
N PHE A 350 -17.53 -3.33 11.83
CA PHE A 350 -18.45 -4.44 11.58
C PHE A 350 -19.72 -4.39 12.43
N ASP A 351 -19.71 -3.61 13.52
CA ASP A 351 -20.85 -3.45 14.44
C ASP A 351 -21.50 -4.80 14.83
N LEU A 352 -20.65 -5.69 15.35
CA LEU A 352 -21.05 -7.09 15.65
C LEU A 352 -22.14 -7.19 16.71
N VAL A 353 -22.40 -6.13 17.49
CA VAL A 353 -23.47 -6.07 18.49
C VAL A 353 -24.81 -5.90 17.81
N SER A 354 -24.95 -4.98 16.86
CA SER A 354 -26.19 -4.77 16.11
C SER A 354 -26.51 -5.95 15.21
N VAL A 355 -25.48 -6.58 14.61
CA VAL A 355 -25.65 -7.79 13.77
C VAL A 355 -26.17 -8.98 14.57
N LYS A 356 -25.81 -9.12 15.86
CA LYS A 356 -26.36 -10.18 16.74
C LYS A 356 -27.80 -9.91 17.16
N ALA A 357 -28.24 -8.65 17.22
CA ALA A 357 -29.60 -8.28 17.57
C ALA A 357 -30.63 -8.54 16.44
N ASP A 358 -30.17 -8.54 15.18
CA ASP A 358 -31.00 -8.82 13.99
C ASP A 358 -31.13 -10.32 13.65
N ARG A 359 -30.56 -11.22 14.45
CA ARG A 359 -30.70 -12.69 14.36
C ARG A 359 -31.66 -13.23 15.40
#